data_75614f7f72c127f36fa400ec3907f1bd
#
_entry.id   75614f7f72c127f36fa400ec3907f1bd
#
_cell.length_a   1.000
_cell.length_b   1.000
_cell.length_c   1.000
_cell.angle_alpha   90.00
_cell.angle_beta   90.00
_cell.angle_gamma   90.00
#
_symmetry.space_group_name_H-M   'P 1'
#
loop_
_entity.id
_entity.type
_entity.pdbx_description
1 polymer ?
#
loop_
_entity_poly.entity_id
_entity_poly.type
_entity_poly.pdbx_seq_one_letter_code
_entity_poly.pdbx_strand_id
1 'polypeptide(L)'
;MLTQQRFQIRAATPAEDPLIAHHFYQMWLDNQISESAMATDRLEITLQFIRQARQTLSYQAFVAEVEGQVVGSAGGQRFAGLYPNVMKAAERCDGYIWGVYVDPIYRGRGIATQLTQQTIAHLKAIGCTHAVLNASPSGQPIYYRLGFTDSNLMRLDLRDTKNSTNTH
;
A
#
# COMPACT_ATOMS: atom_id res chain seq x y z
N MET A 1 9.07 -30.98 13.64
CA MET A 1 9.13 -30.21 12.36
C MET A 1 7.89 -29.34 12.31
N LEU A 2 8.06 -28.02 12.46
CA LEU A 2 6.95 -27.09 12.27
C LEU A 2 6.64 -27.09 10.77
N THR A 3 5.49 -27.61 10.40
CA THR A 3 4.99 -27.58 9.03
C THR A 3 4.84 -26.10 8.67
N GLN A 4 5.67 -25.63 7.75
CA GLN A 4 5.56 -24.25 7.25
C GLN A 4 4.19 -24.14 6.57
N GLN A 5 3.23 -23.51 7.23
CA GLN A 5 1.89 -23.28 6.66
C GLN A 5 2.06 -22.61 5.31
N ARG A 6 1.63 -23.28 4.25
CA ARG A 6 1.65 -22.74 2.89
C ARG A 6 0.62 -21.61 2.80
N PHE A 7 1.01 -20.51 2.21
CA PHE A 7 0.08 -19.44 1.84
C PHE A 7 -0.03 -19.35 0.31
N GLN A 8 -1.13 -18.84 -0.14
CA GLN A 8 -1.42 -18.59 -1.55
C GLN A 8 -1.70 -17.10 -1.77
N ILE A 9 -1.12 -16.53 -2.81
CA ILE A 9 -1.47 -15.17 -3.26
C ILE A 9 -2.42 -15.29 -4.44
N ARG A 10 -3.51 -14.54 -4.37
CA ARG A 10 -4.50 -14.46 -5.45
C ARG A 10 -5.04 -13.04 -5.61
N ALA A 11 -5.61 -12.74 -6.76
CA ALA A 11 -6.36 -11.49 -6.95
C ALA A 11 -7.57 -11.45 -6.00
N ALA A 12 -7.79 -10.30 -5.39
CA ALA A 12 -8.97 -10.05 -4.60
C ALA A 12 -10.18 -9.74 -5.48
N THR A 13 -11.35 -10.13 -5.02
CA THR A 13 -12.64 -9.75 -5.62
C THR A 13 -13.17 -8.47 -4.98
N PRO A 14 -14.06 -7.71 -5.64
CA PRO A 14 -14.71 -6.54 -5.03
C PRO A 14 -15.46 -6.83 -3.72
N ALA A 15 -15.91 -8.07 -3.51
CA ALA A 15 -16.56 -8.48 -2.27
C ALA A 15 -15.60 -8.45 -1.06
N GLU A 16 -14.29 -8.47 -1.30
CA GLU A 16 -13.25 -8.41 -0.28
C GLU A 16 -12.78 -6.97 0.01
N ASP A 17 -13.28 -5.97 -0.72
CA ASP A 17 -12.90 -4.56 -0.50
C ASP A 17 -13.13 -4.09 0.95
N PRO A 18 -14.18 -4.49 1.68
CA PRO A 18 -14.32 -4.15 3.10
C PRO A 18 -13.19 -4.70 3.98
N LEU A 19 -12.71 -5.92 3.71
CA LEU A 19 -11.57 -6.49 4.41
C LEU A 19 -10.28 -5.74 4.09
N ILE A 20 -10.07 -5.38 2.83
CA ILE A 20 -8.92 -4.59 2.39
C ILE A 20 -8.92 -3.21 3.06
N ALA A 21 -10.07 -2.55 3.16
CA ALA A 21 -10.22 -1.28 3.86
C ALA A 21 -9.88 -1.43 5.36
N HIS A 22 -10.26 -2.55 5.98
CA HIS A 22 -9.89 -2.85 7.35
C HIS A 22 -8.39 -3.09 7.51
N HIS A 23 -7.76 -3.83 6.61
CA HIS A 23 -6.29 -4.02 6.58
C HIS A 23 -5.55 -2.69 6.44
N PHE A 24 -6.05 -1.78 5.60
CA PHE A 24 -5.49 -0.45 5.46
C PHE A 24 -5.58 0.37 6.75
N TYR A 25 -6.69 0.27 7.46
CA TYR A 25 -6.84 0.87 8.78
C TYR A 25 -5.85 0.30 9.80
N GLN A 26 -5.73 -1.03 9.88
CA GLN A 26 -4.77 -1.70 10.78
C GLN A 26 -3.33 -1.30 10.47
N MET A 27 -2.97 -1.15 9.20
CA MET A 27 -1.66 -0.66 8.77
C MET A 27 -1.34 0.72 9.36
N TRP A 28 -2.31 1.64 9.40
CA TRP A 28 -2.12 2.95 10.01
C TRP A 28 -1.90 2.87 11.53
N LEU A 29 -2.61 2.00 12.22
CA LEU A 29 -2.38 1.74 13.64
C LEU A 29 -0.97 1.17 13.89
N ASP A 30 -0.53 0.23 13.07
CA ASP A 30 0.83 -0.33 13.12
C ASP A 30 1.90 0.73 12.90
N ASN A 31 1.62 1.75 12.09
CA ASN A 31 2.49 2.89 11.84
C ASN A 31 2.38 3.99 12.92
N GLN A 32 1.86 3.66 14.09
CA GLN A 32 1.76 4.55 15.25
C GLN A 32 0.85 5.77 15.06
N ILE A 33 -0.07 5.71 14.09
CA ILE A 33 -1.11 6.73 13.96
C ILE A 33 -2.26 6.37 14.90
N SER A 34 -2.57 7.28 15.84
CA SER A 34 -3.66 7.07 16.79
C SER A 34 -5.02 7.08 16.09
N GLU A 35 -5.95 6.27 16.59
CA GLU A 35 -7.32 6.23 16.07
C GLU A 35 -8.00 7.61 16.13
N SER A 36 -7.69 8.41 17.16
CA SER A 36 -8.21 9.78 17.32
C SER A 36 -7.73 10.76 16.24
N ALA A 37 -6.64 10.44 15.54
CA ALA A 37 -6.13 11.23 14.42
C ALA A 37 -6.77 10.84 13.08
N MET A 38 -7.56 9.77 13.04
CA MET A 38 -8.22 9.29 11.83
C MET A 38 -9.67 9.78 11.77
N ALA A 39 -10.19 9.95 10.55
CA ALA A 39 -11.59 10.25 10.33
C ALA A 39 -12.48 9.12 10.91
N THR A 40 -13.64 9.48 11.44
CA THR A 40 -14.59 8.51 12.01
C THR A 40 -15.17 7.57 10.95
N ASP A 41 -15.33 8.06 9.72
CA ASP A 41 -15.82 7.36 8.53
C ASP A 41 -14.69 6.81 7.64
N ARG A 42 -13.49 6.62 8.20
CA ARG A 42 -12.27 6.17 7.48
C ARG A 42 -12.45 4.93 6.60
N LEU A 43 -13.27 3.98 7.05
CA LEU A 43 -13.52 2.77 6.26
C LEU A 43 -14.35 3.09 5.01
N GLU A 44 -15.38 3.93 5.14
CA GLU A 44 -16.19 4.35 3.99
C GLU A 44 -15.38 5.20 3.01
N ILE A 45 -14.54 6.11 3.51
CA ILE A 45 -13.58 6.87 2.68
C ILE A 45 -12.70 5.92 1.87
N THR A 46 -12.16 4.89 2.50
CA THR A 46 -11.30 3.90 1.83
C THR A 46 -12.08 3.10 0.79
N LEU A 47 -13.30 2.66 1.13
CA LEU A 47 -14.17 1.93 0.19
C LEU A 47 -14.54 2.77 -1.03
N GLN A 48 -14.88 4.05 -0.84
CA GLN A 48 -15.18 4.96 -1.95
C GLN A 48 -13.97 5.14 -2.85
N PHE A 49 -12.78 5.32 -2.25
CA PHE A 49 -11.52 5.43 -3.00
C PHE A 49 -11.25 4.16 -3.84
N ILE A 50 -11.40 2.97 -3.26
CA ILE A 50 -11.21 1.70 -3.96
C ILE A 50 -12.19 1.59 -5.13
N ARG A 51 -13.48 1.87 -4.93
CA ARG A 51 -14.49 1.84 -6.00
C ARG A 51 -14.12 2.75 -7.16
N GLN A 52 -13.74 4.00 -6.86
CA GLN A 52 -13.32 4.95 -7.88
C GLN A 52 -12.05 4.50 -8.59
N ALA A 53 -11.04 4.03 -7.85
CA ALA A 53 -9.79 3.58 -8.42
C ALA A 53 -9.96 2.35 -9.33
N ARG A 54 -10.88 1.44 -9.01
CA ARG A 54 -11.26 0.31 -9.89
C ARG A 54 -11.81 0.81 -11.22
N GLN A 55 -12.66 1.85 -11.19
CA GLN A 55 -13.31 2.38 -12.39
C GLN A 55 -12.37 3.22 -13.25
N THR A 56 -11.46 4.00 -12.64
CA THR A 56 -10.72 5.07 -13.34
C THR A 56 -9.21 4.84 -13.41
N LEU A 57 -8.64 4.03 -12.51
CA LEU A 57 -7.19 3.88 -12.34
C LEU A 57 -6.71 2.44 -12.51
N SER A 58 -7.55 1.53 -12.95
CA SER A 58 -7.23 0.09 -13.08
C SER A 58 -6.72 -0.54 -11.77
N TYR A 59 -7.33 -0.16 -10.65
CA TYR A 59 -6.96 -0.72 -9.35
C TYR A 59 -7.24 -2.22 -9.30
N GLN A 60 -6.27 -2.96 -8.77
CA GLN A 60 -6.40 -4.36 -8.38
C GLN A 60 -5.72 -4.57 -7.03
N ALA A 61 -6.41 -5.30 -6.15
CA ALA A 61 -5.82 -5.79 -4.92
C ALA A 61 -5.50 -7.28 -5.02
N PHE A 62 -4.53 -7.70 -4.23
CA PHE A 62 -4.14 -9.09 -4.03
C PHE A 62 -4.24 -9.43 -2.55
N VAL A 63 -4.62 -10.65 -2.26
CA VAL A 63 -4.75 -11.17 -0.90
C VAL A 63 -3.86 -12.40 -0.71
N ALA A 64 -3.35 -12.53 0.49
CA ALA A 64 -2.67 -13.75 0.94
C ALA A 64 -3.64 -14.58 1.75
N GLU A 65 -3.77 -15.85 1.42
CA GLU A 65 -4.68 -16.79 2.05
C GLU A 65 -3.91 -17.96 2.68
N VAL A 66 -4.26 -18.26 3.91
CA VAL A 66 -3.76 -19.42 4.68
C VAL A 66 -4.96 -20.20 5.16
N GLU A 67 -5.08 -21.48 4.77
CA GLU A 67 -6.18 -22.36 5.19
C GLU A 67 -7.58 -21.75 4.98
N GLY A 68 -7.79 -21.03 3.87
CA GLY A 68 -9.06 -20.38 3.55
C GLY A 68 -9.29 -19.02 4.24
N GLN A 69 -8.36 -18.55 5.07
CA GLN A 69 -8.42 -17.26 5.73
C GLN A 69 -7.51 -16.25 5.05
N VAL A 70 -8.03 -15.07 4.73
CA VAL A 70 -7.21 -13.95 4.24
C VAL A 70 -6.43 -13.33 5.39
N VAL A 71 -5.10 -13.33 5.27
CA VAL A 71 -4.16 -12.90 6.32
C VAL A 71 -3.31 -11.70 5.92
N GLY A 72 -3.51 -11.16 4.73
CA GLY A 72 -2.81 -9.98 4.27
C GLY A 72 -3.31 -9.52 2.90
N SER A 73 -2.98 -8.31 2.54
CA SER A 73 -3.37 -7.71 1.25
C SER A 73 -2.38 -6.65 0.78
N ALA A 74 -2.43 -6.34 -0.51
CA ALA A 74 -1.78 -5.19 -1.12
C ALA A 74 -2.59 -4.74 -2.35
N GLY A 75 -2.59 -3.45 -2.65
CA GLY A 75 -3.25 -2.89 -3.82
C GLY A 75 -2.32 -2.07 -4.69
N GLY A 76 -2.63 -2.01 -5.98
CA GLY A 76 -1.92 -1.18 -6.94
C GLY A 76 -2.84 -0.64 -8.02
N GLN A 77 -2.51 0.55 -8.51
CA GLN A 77 -3.29 1.30 -9.49
C GLN A 77 -2.39 2.22 -10.30
N ARG A 78 -2.90 2.77 -11.40
CA ARG A 78 -2.26 3.91 -12.05
C ARG A 78 -2.24 5.11 -11.11
N PHE A 79 -1.13 5.84 -11.11
CA PHE A 79 -0.99 7.05 -10.33
C PHE A 79 -1.38 8.25 -11.20
N ALA A 80 -2.42 8.97 -10.79
CA ALA A 80 -2.91 10.14 -11.54
C ALA A 80 -1.90 11.30 -11.58
N GLY A 81 -0.86 11.26 -10.73
CA GLY A 81 0.18 12.29 -10.66
C GLY A 81 -0.12 13.43 -9.70
N LEU A 82 0.93 14.17 -9.34
CA LEU A 82 0.87 15.35 -8.47
C LEU A 82 0.83 16.65 -9.28
N TYR A 83 1.07 16.56 -10.57
CA TYR A 83 1.09 17.66 -11.53
C TYR A 83 0.77 17.12 -12.94
N PRO A 84 0.45 17.97 -13.93
CA PRO A 84 0.13 17.49 -15.27
C PRO A 84 1.26 16.63 -15.85
N ASN A 85 0.92 15.43 -16.30
CA ASN A 85 1.88 14.57 -16.99
C ASN A 85 1.90 14.94 -18.48
N VAL A 86 2.96 15.61 -18.90
CA VAL A 86 3.18 16.01 -20.30
C VAL A 86 4.05 15.00 -21.07
N MET A 87 4.50 13.94 -20.40
CA MET A 87 5.28 12.89 -21.03
C MET A 87 4.37 11.88 -21.74
N LYS A 88 4.88 11.27 -22.83
CA LYS A 88 4.18 10.15 -23.46
C LYS A 88 4.03 8.99 -22.46
N ALA A 89 2.93 8.28 -22.51
CA ALA A 89 2.66 7.14 -21.60
C ALA A 89 3.76 6.05 -21.67
N ALA A 90 4.37 5.85 -22.84
CA ALA A 90 5.48 4.92 -23.00
C ALA A 90 6.76 5.34 -22.26
N GLU A 91 6.92 6.64 -22.00
CA GLU A 91 8.08 7.19 -21.29
C GLU A 91 7.80 7.31 -19.79
N ARG A 92 6.57 7.69 -19.42
CA ARG A 92 6.18 7.85 -18.02
C ARG A 92 4.71 7.53 -17.80
N CYS A 93 4.48 6.41 -17.15
CA CYS A 93 3.21 5.99 -16.62
C CYS A 93 3.47 5.38 -15.23
N ASP A 94 3.30 6.17 -14.18
CA ASP A 94 3.56 5.71 -12.82
C ASP A 94 2.39 4.87 -12.31
N GLY A 95 2.72 3.78 -11.63
CA GLY A 95 1.79 3.01 -10.81
C GLY A 95 2.06 3.26 -9.32
N TYR A 96 1.03 3.20 -8.49
CA TYR A 96 1.15 3.38 -7.05
C TYR A 96 0.74 2.11 -6.31
N ILE A 97 1.59 1.67 -5.39
CA ILE A 97 1.34 0.53 -4.50
C ILE A 97 1.00 1.07 -3.12
N TRP A 98 -0.09 0.58 -2.53
CA TRP A 98 -0.53 0.99 -1.21
C TRP A 98 -1.26 -0.12 -0.47
N GLY A 99 -1.43 0.07 0.84
CA GLY A 99 -2.17 -0.86 1.67
C GLY A 99 -1.50 -2.23 1.84
N VAL A 100 -0.16 -2.29 1.77
CA VAL A 100 0.57 -3.55 2.03
C VAL A 100 0.48 -3.87 3.51
N TYR A 101 -0.25 -4.93 3.83
CA TYR A 101 -0.50 -5.36 5.20
C TYR A 101 -0.43 -6.88 5.32
N VAL A 102 0.09 -7.36 6.43
CA VAL A 102 0.07 -8.77 6.82
C VAL A 102 -0.25 -8.84 8.31
N ASP A 103 -1.19 -9.70 8.67
CA ASP A 103 -1.53 -9.95 10.07
C ASP A 103 -0.28 -10.29 10.87
N PRO A 104 -0.09 -9.72 12.08
CA PRO A 104 1.14 -9.85 12.86
C PRO A 104 1.64 -11.29 13.03
N ILE A 105 0.72 -12.23 13.28
CA ILE A 105 1.07 -13.65 13.52
C ILE A 105 1.58 -14.38 12.26
N TYR A 106 1.38 -13.81 11.07
CA TYR A 106 1.83 -14.37 9.79
C TYR A 106 3.04 -13.65 9.20
N ARG A 107 3.58 -12.63 9.88
CA ARG A 107 4.76 -11.88 9.42
C ARG A 107 6.03 -12.73 9.44
N GLY A 108 7.06 -12.25 8.72
CA GLY A 108 8.35 -12.94 8.65
C GLY A 108 8.37 -14.19 7.74
N ARG A 109 7.30 -14.42 6.97
CA ARG A 109 7.16 -15.60 6.08
C ARG A 109 7.23 -15.25 4.58
N GLY A 110 7.61 -14.03 4.23
CA GLY A 110 7.71 -13.58 2.83
C GLY A 110 6.39 -13.17 2.18
N ILE A 111 5.27 -13.13 2.93
CA ILE A 111 3.94 -12.79 2.40
C ILE A 111 3.91 -11.39 1.80
N ALA A 112 4.42 -10.37 2.53
CA ALA A 112 4.46 -8.99 2.03
C ALA A 112 5.28 -8.86 0.75
N THR A 113 6.39 -9.59 0.65
CA THR A 113 7.22 -9.64 -0.56
C THR A 113 6.43 -10.17 -1.74
N GLN A 114 5.72 -11.29 -1.59
CA GLN A 114 4.96 -11.90 -2.69
C GLN A 114 3.72 -11.06 -3.06
N LEU A 115 3.02 -10.46 -2.09
CA LEU A 115 1.93 -9.50 -2.35
C LEU A 115 2.44 -8.33 -3.20
N THR A 116 3.57 -7.75 -2.82
CA THR A 116 4.18 -6.64 -3.58
C THR A 116 4.60 -7.07 -4.97
N GLN A 117 5.19 -8.25 -5.15
CA GLN A 117 5.56 -8.80 -6.46
C GLN A 117 4.35 -8.98 -7.38
N GLN A 118 3.23 -9.49 -6.87
CA GLN A 118 2.00 -9.62 -7.64
C GLN A 118 1.43 -8.26 -8.04
N THR A 119 1.50 -7.29 -7.13
CA THR A 119 1.08 -5.92 -7.42
C THR A 119 1.96 -5.27 -8.50
N ILE A 120 3.29 -5.46 -8.44
CA ILE A 120 4.22 -5.01 -9.48
C ILE A 120 3.89 -5.66 -10.83
N ALA A 121 3.59 -6.95 -10.85
CA ALA A 121 3.21 -7.65 -12.08
C ALA A 121 1.91 -7.06 -12.69
N HIS A 122 0.92 -6.74 -11.86
CA HIS A 122 -0.28 -6.05 -12.30
C HIS A 122 0.01 -4.67 -12.89
N LEU A 123 0.82 -3.85 -12.21
CA LEU A 123 1.20 -2.53 -12.71
C LEU A 123 1.91 -2.61 -14.08
N LYS A 124 2.79 -3.59 -14.27
CA LYS A 124 3.41 -3.86 -15.57
C LYS A 124 2.35 -4.23 -16.64
N ALA A 125 1.41 -5.09 -16.28
CA ALA A 125 0.36 -5.56 -17.19
C ALA A 125 -0.57 -4.43 -17.66
N ILE A 126 -0.81 -3.41 -16.81
CA ILE A 126 -1.61 -2.22 -17.19
C ILE A 126 -0.77 -1.10 -17.82
N GLY A 127 0.50 -1.37 -18.16
CA GLY A 127 1.37 -0.46 -18.91
C GLY A 127 2.11 0.58 -18.08
N CYS A 128 2.21 0.40 -16.76
CA CYS A 128 3.04 1.30 -15.95
C CYS A 128 4.52 1.11 -16.25
N THR A 129 5.27 2.22 -16.32
CA THR A 129 6.73 2.23 -16.51
C THR A 129 7.50 2.24 -15.20
N HIS A 130 6.89 2.74 -14.13
CA HIS A 130 7.45 2.83 -12.79
C HIS A 130 6.42 2.42 -11.74
N ALA A 131 6.88 1.85 -10.63
CA ALA A 131 6.08 1.64 -9.44
C ALA A 131 6.59 2.57 -8.32
N VAL A 132 5.68 3.27 -7.67
CA VAL A 132 5.96 4.18 -6.54
C VAL A 132 5.18 3.73 -5.31
N LEU A 133 5.74 3.94 -4.15
CA LEU A 133 5.08 3.70 -2.86
C LEU A 133 5.69 4.59 -1.77
N ASN A 134 4.95 4.75 -0.68
CA ASN A 134 5.48 5.29 0.57
C ASN A 134 5.81 4.13 1.52
N ALA A 135 7.09 3.96 1.83
CA ALA A 135 7.56 2.89 2.70
C ALA A 135 7.53 3.31 4.17
N SER A 136 6.95 2.47 5.03
CA SER A 136 7.20 2.57 6.47
C SER A 136 8.63 2.12 6.78
N PRO A 137 9.23 2.53 7.91
CA PRO A 137 10.57 2.07 8.29
C PRO A 137 10.73 0.55 8.31
N SER A 138 9.70 -0.17 8.77
CA SER A 138 9.71 -1.64 8.78
C SER A 138 9.54 -2.28 7.39
N GLY A 139 8.92 -1.58 6.44
CA GLY A 139 8.71 -2.04 5.07
C GLY A 139 9.90 -1.79 4.14
N GLN A 140 10.69 -0.75 4.39
CA GLN A 140 11.82 -0.37 3.54
C GLN A 140 12.74 -1.53 3.12
N PRO A 141 13.18 -2.43 4.03
CA PRO A 141 14.07 -3.53 3.65
C PRO A 141 13.45 -4.47 2.63
N ILE A 142 12.12 -4.66 2.63
CA ILE A 142 11.40 -5.47 1.66
C ILE A 142 11.51 -4.83 0.28
N TYR A 143 11.24 -3.52 0.20
CA TYR A 143 11.20 -2.80 -1.06
C TYR A 143 12.59 -2.65 -1.69
N TYR A 144 13.63 -2.40 -0.90
CA TYR A 144 15.02 -2.39 -1.41
C TYR A 144 15.42 -3.74 -2.02
N ARG A 145 15.04 -4.86 -1.38
CA ARG A 145 15.29 -6.20 -1.94
C ARG A 145 14.52 -6.46 -3.24
N LEU A 146 13.40 -5.77 -3.47
CA LEU A 146 12.63 -5.83 -4.71
C LEU A 146 13.13 -4.85 -5.78
N GLY A 147 14.17 -4.07 -5.50
CA GLY A 147 14.79 -3.14 -6.44
C GLY A 147 14.24 -1.72 -6.40
N PHE A 148 13.43 -1.38 -5.41
CA PHE A 148 13.04 0.02 -5.19
C PHE A 148 14.25 0.83 -4.72
N THR A 149 14.29 2.09 -5.13
CA THR A 149 15.29 3.07 -4.73
C THR A 149 14.60 4.29 -4.14
N ASP A 150 15.31 5.07 -3.36
CA ASP A 150 14.78 6.31 -2.81
C ASP A 150 14.39 7.28 -3.93
N SER A 151 13.31 8.00 -3.71
CA SER A 151 12.86 9.08 -4.60
C SER A 151 13.31 10.44 -4.08
N ASN A 152 13.12 11.47 -4.90
CA ASN A 152 13.43 12.85 -4.57
C ASN A 152 12.27 13.62 -3.93
N LEU A 153 11.23 12.94 -3.45
CA LEU A 153 10.12 13.57 -2.75
C LEU A 153 10.61 14.17 -1.42
N MET A 154 10.32 15.46 -1.22
CA MET A 154 10.62 16.18 0.01
C MET A 154 9.34 16.53 0.75
N ARG A 155 9.38 16.57 2.09
CA ARG A 155 8.25 16.87 2.95
C ARG A 155 8.60 17.96 3.95
N LEU A 156 7.73 18.94 4.12
CA LEU A 156 7.79 19.97 5.15
C LEU A 156 6.48 19.95 5.96
N ASP A 157 6.59 19.91 7.28
CA ASP A 157 5.42 20.07 8.15
C ASP A 157 5.10 21.58 8.23
N LEU A 158 3.90 21.93 7.81
CA LEU A 158 3.42 23.33 7.78
C LEU A 158 2.61 23.71 9.03
N ARG A 159 2.46 22.79 9.97
CA ARG A 159 1.82 23.12 11.25
C ARG A 159 2.76 24.01 12.05
N ASP A 160 2.25 25.14 12.56
CA ASP A 160 3.04 26.06 13.39
C ASP A 160 3.58 25.34 14.64
N THR A 161 4.88 25.16 14.71
CA THR A 161 5.59 24.81 15.94
C THR A 161 5.76 26.06 16.80
N LYS A 162 4.65 26.68 17.25
CA LYS A 162 4.72 27.67 18.30
C LYS A 162 4.99 26.94 19.60
N ASN A 163 6.18 27.18 20.15
CA ASN A 163 6.72 26.89 21.48
C ASN A 163 7.73 25.73 21.56
N SER A 164 8.90 25.97 21.00
CA SER A 164 10.12 25.62 21.74
C SER A 164 10.71 26.92 22.24
N THR A 165 10.18 27.43 23.34
CA THR A 165 10.84 28.50 24.10
C THR A 165 12.15 27.95 24.58
N ASN A 166 13.24 28.46 24.00
CA ASN A 166 14.54 28.54 24.65
C ASN A 166 14.37 29.03 26.08
N THR A 167 14.74 28.21 27.03
CA THR A 167 15.19 28.70 28.31
C THR A 167 16.66 28.32 28.47
N HIS A 168 17.48 29.33 28.65
CA HIS A 168 18.92 29.33 28.82
C HIS A 168 19.42 28.37 29.90
#